data_0634cd0815c5620c5d805686607869b8
#
_entry.id   0634cd0815c5620c5d805686607869b8
#
_cell.length_a   1.000
_cell.length_b   1.000
_cell.length_c   1.000
_cell.angle_alpha   90.00
_cell.angle_beta   90.00
_cell.angle_gamma   90.00
#
_symmetry.space_group_name_H-M   'P 1'
#
loop_
_entity.id
_entity.type
_entity.pdbx_description
1 polymer ?
#
loop_
_entity_poly.entity_id
_entity_poly.type
_entity_poly.pdbx_seq_one_letter_code
_entity_poly.pdbx_strand_id
1 'polypeptide(L)'
;GLGGHSLSVADVDADGKDEIVYQAMVIDDNGEGLYSTGRRHGDSMHISDFYPDRPGLELFLITENEARTVALQTPGAGMHDARTGKVLWSHSPGVDVKAGLVADIDPRHPGAEAWGGPGGLRNAAGEDIGPCPQSNGFALWWDGDLLRELLGRGSSITKWNWEKGREETLLETRVGN
;
A
#
# COMPACT_ATOMS: atom_id res chain seq x y z
N GLY A 1 7.39 -8.57 -17.62
CA GLY A 1 6.74 -9.62 -16.83
C GLY A 1 5.47 -9.12 -16.17
N LEU A 2 4.64 -10.04 -15.65
CA LEU A 2 3.42 -9.69 -14.91
C LEU A 2 3.58 -9.98 -13.41
N GLY A 3 4.69 -10.56 -12.99
CA GLY A 3 5.03 -10.78 -11.60
C GLY A 3 5.44 -9.48 -10.91
N GLY A 4 5.50 -9.50 -9.58
CA GLY A 4 5.91 -8.37 -8.76
C GLY A 4 7.03 -8.76 -7.80
N HIS A 5 7.42 -7.82 -6.95
CA HIS A 5 8.48 -8.01 -5.95
C HIS A 5 7.94 -8.37 -4.56
N SER A 6 6.61 -8.38 -4.39
CA SER A 6 5.97 -8.62 -3.09
C SER A 6 5.08 -9.85 -3.12
N LEU A 7 5.13 -10.62 -2.03
CA LEU A 7 4.28 -11.76 -1.76
C LEU A 7 3.75 -11.67 -0.32
N SER A 8 2.50 -12.03 -0.12
CA SER A 8 1.88 -12.13 1.18
C SER A 8 1.02 -13.39 1.27
N VAL A 9 0.63 -13.76 2.47
CA VAL A 9 -0.26 -14.87 2.77
C VAL A 9 -1.34 -14.37 3.70
N ALA A 10 -2.60 -14.61 3.36
CA ALA A 10 -3.74 -14.17 4.14
C ALA A 10 -5.01 -14.92 3.73
N ASP A 11 -5.91 -15.17 4.68
CA ASP A 11 -7.25 -15.71 4.43
C ASP A 11 -8.13 -14.61 3.80
N VAL A 12 -8.13 -14.56 2.45
CA VAL A 12 -8.82 -13.47 1.72
C VAL A 12 -10.30 -13.77 1.46
N ASP A 13 -10.71 -15.02 1.54
CA ASP A 13 -12.10 -15.42 1.27
C ASP A 13 -12.88 -15.85 2.52
N ALA A 14 -12.21 -15.85 3.68
CA ALA A 14 -12.73 -16.18 5.00
C ALA A 14 -13.18 -17.65 5.13
N ASP A 15 -12.44 -18.58 4.52
CA ASP A 15 -12.65 -20.01 4.66
C ASP A 15 -11.84 -20.64 5.81
N GLY A 16 -10.95 -19.87 6.44
CA GLY A 16 -10.10 -20.25 7.56
C GLY A 16 -8.74 -20.81 7.13
N LYS A 17 -8.37 -20.66 5.87
CA LYS A 17 -7.06 -21.03 5.33
C LYS A 17 -6.48 -19.82 4.61
N ASP A 18 -5.16 -19.83 4.46
CA ASP A 18 -4.47 -18.69 3.83
C ASP A 18 -4.25 -18.92 2.33
N GLU A 19 -4.51 -17.89 1.54
CA GLU A 19 -4.19 -17.78 0.13
C GLU A 19 -2.80 -17.17 -0.08
N ILE A 20 -2.20 -17.49 -1.22
CA ILE A 20 -0.98 -16.83 -1.69
C ILE A 20 -1.38 -15.63 -2.53
N VAL A 21 -1.09 -14.44 -2.01
CA VAL A 21 -1.28 -13.17 -2.71
C VAL A 21 0.06 -12.75 -3.32
N TYR A 22 0.13 -12.77 -4.65
CA TYR A 22 1.35 -12.42 -5.38
C TYR A 22 1.06 -11.31 -6.39
N GLN A 23 1.24 -10.08 -5.94
CA GLN A 23 0.97 -8.85 -6.71
C GLN A 23 -0.44 -8.85 -7.31
N ALA A 24 -0.55 -9.08 -8.62
CA ALA A 24 -1.81 -9.00 -9.35
C ALA A 24 -2.65 -10.27 -9.32
N MET A 25 -2.18 -11.34 -8.71
CA MET A 25 -2.90 -12.62 -8.67
C MET A 25 -3.02 -13.17 -7.25
N VAL A 26 -4.07 -13.94 -7.04
CA VAL A 26 -4.31 -14.70 -5.81
C VAL A 26 -4.51 -16.16 -6.17
N ILE A 27 -3.84 -17.02 -5.40
CA ILE A 27 -3.88 -18.49 -5.54
C ILE A 27 -4.47 -19.03 -4.26
N ASP A 28 -5.49 -19.82 -4.39
CA ASP A 28 -6.21 -20.49 -3.32
C ASP A 28 -5.36 -21.54 -2.60
N ASP A 29 -5.73 -21.90 -1.37
CA ASP A 29 -5.05 -22.93 -0.54
C ASP A 29 -4.92 -24.27 -1.26
N ASN A 30 -5.85 -24.59 -2.15
CA ASN A 30 -5.84 -25.79 -2.98
C ASN A 30 -4.90 -25.72 -4.21
N GLY A 31 -4.25 -24.57 -4.44
CA GLY A 31 -3.34 -24.33 -5.56
C GLY A 31 -4.00 -23.84 -6.84
N GLU A 32 -5.30 -23.62 -6.85
CA GLU A 32 -6.03 -23.04 -7.99
C GLU A 32 -5.96 -21.51 -7.96
N GLY A 33 -5.99 -20.87 -9.12
CA GLY A 33 -6.04 -19.42 -9.21
C GLY A 33 -7.44 -18.89 -8.88
N LEU A 34 -7.57 -18.05 -7.84
CA LEU A 34 -8.83 -17.40 -7.52
C LEU A 34 -9.13 -16.30 -8.53
N TYR A 35 -8.21 -15.40 -8.74
CA TYR A 35 -8.35 -14.30 -9.70
C TYR A 35 -7.02 -13.66 -10.07
N SER A 36 -7.08 -12.80 -11.10
CA SER A 36 -6.03 -11.81 -11.40
C SER A 36 -6.66 -10.43 -11.57
N THR A 37 -6.08 -9.43 -10.94
CA THR A 37 -6.55 -8.04 -11.07
C THR A 37 -6.26 -7.43 -12.44
N GLY A 38 -5.47 -8.11 -13.27
CA GLY A 38 -4.99 -7.57 -14.55
C GLY A 38 -3.95 -6.46 -14.42
N ARG A 39 -3.56 -6.09 -13.20
CA ARG A 39 -2.45 -5.16 -12.97
C ARG A 39 -1.15 -5.75 -13.50
N ARG A 40 -0.23 -4.87 -13.85
CA ARG A 40 1.08 -5.26 -14.36
C ARG A 40 2.09 -5.41 -13.23
N HIS A 41 3.35 -5.55 -13.59
CA HIS A 41 4.46 -5.56 -12.66
C HIS A 41 4.40 -4.41 -11.66
N GLY A 42 4.78 -4.66 -10.42
CA GLY A 42 4.78 -3.66 -9.36
C GLY A 42 5.74 -3.99 -8.23
N ASP A 43 6.19 -2.96 -7.53
CA ASP A 43 7.25 -3.05 -6.52
C ASP A 43 6.72 -3.22 -5.10
N SER A 44 5.50 -2.77 -4.84
CA SER A 44 4.90 -2.81 -3.51
C SER A 44 3.49 -3.40 -3.54
N MET A 45 3.19 -4.14 -2.47
CA MET A 45 1.87 -4.70 -2.22
C MET A 45 1.65 -4.75 -0.71
N HIS A 46 0.45 -4.40 -0.28
CA HIS A 46 0.03 -4.50 1.12
C HIS A 46 -1.35 -5.11 1.19
N ILE A 47 -1.55 -6.01 2.15
CA ILE A 47 -2.84 -6.64 2.42
C ILE A 47 -3.13 -6.60 3.91
N SER A 48 -4.30 -6.11 4.28
CA SER A 48 -4.85 -6.09 5.64
C SER A 48 -6.29 -5.58 5.59
N ASP A 49 -6.94 -5.52 6.73
CA ASP A 49 -8.16 -4.75 6.95
C ASP A 49 -7.78 -3.26 7.10
N PHE A 50 -7.80 -2.54 5.97
CA PHE A 50 -7.45 -1.13 5.91
C PHE A 50 -8.65 -0.19 6.01
N TYR A 51 -9.84 -0.71 5.71
CA TYR A 51 -11.06 0.08 5.67
C TYR A 51 -12.11 -0.49 6.63
N PRO A 52 -12.14 -0.01 7.89
CA PRO A 52 -12.97 -0.58 8.95
C PRO A 52 -14.47 -0.63 8.65
N ASP A 53 -14.95 0.24 7.75
CA ASP A 53 -16.35 0.28 7.34
C ASP A 53 -16.75 -0.80 6.32
N ARG A 54 -15.76 -1.60 5.88
CA ARG A 54 -15.97 -2.73 4.98
C ARG A 54 -15.60 -4.04 5.64
N PRO A 55 -16.38 -5.11 5.45
CA PRO A 55 -15.95 -6.44 5.88
C PRO A 55 -14.92 -7.01 4.90
N GLY A 56 -13.92 -7.72 5.44
CA GLY A 56 -12.88 -8.41 4.68
C GLY A 56 -11.60 -7.60 4.56
N LEU A 57 -10.66 -8.12 3.79
CA LEU A 57 -9.36 -7.51 3.60
C LEU A 57 -9.31 -6.66 2.32
N GLU A 58 -8.47 -5.65 2.33
CA GLU A 58 -8.10 -4.88 1.15
C GLU A 58 -6.69 -5.22 0.69
N LEU A 59 -6.52 -5.16 -0.63
CA LEU A 59 -5.24 -5.34 -1.31
C LEU A 59 -4.84 -4.05 -2.00
N PHE A 60 -3.82 -3.38 -1.47
CA PHE A 60 -3.22 -2.21 -2.09
C PHE A 60 -2.08 -2.63 -3.02
N LEU A 61 -2.15 -2.20 -4.26
CA LEU A 61 -1.17 -2.51 -5.29
C LEU A 61 -0.53 -1.24 -5.83
N ILE A 62 0.79 -1.23 -5.90
CA ILE A 62 1.58 -0.30 -6.69
C ILE A 62 1.96 -1.00 -8.00
N THR A 63 1.72 -0.30 -9.11
CA THR A 63 2.07 -0.78 -10.44
C THR A 63 3.19 0.08 -11.00
N GLU A 64 4.24 -0.56 -11.43
CA GLU A 64 5.36 0.10 -12.06
C GLU A 64 4.93 0.72 -13.39
N ASN A 65 5.25 1.97 -13.58
CA ASN A 65 4.85 2.72 -14.77
C ASN A 65 5.93 2.64 -15.86
N GLU A 66 6.28 1.42 -16.26
CA GLU A 66 7.08 1.19 -17.45
C GLU A 66 6.40 1.81 -18.69
N ALA A 67 7.15 2.09 -19.76
CA ALA A 67 6.65 2.74 -20.97
C ALA A 67 5.34 2.11 -21.51
N ARG A 68 5.18 0.80 -21.41
CA ARG A 68 3.95 0.10 -21.82
C ARG A 68 2.79 0.31 -20.85
N THR A 69 3.07 0.46 -19.56
CA THR A 69 2.06 0.70 -18.53
C THR A 69 1.47 2.09 -18.68
N VAL A 70 2.31 3.10 -18.94
CA VAL A 70 1.88 4.45 -19.29
C VAL A 70 1.01 4.44 -20.55
N ALA A 71 1.47 3.77 -21.60
CA ALA A 71 0.73 3.69 -22.86
C ALA A 71 -0.63 2.99 -22.74
N LEU A 72 -0.76 2.03 -21.80
CA LEU A 72 -1.99 1.31 -21.52
C LEU A 72 -2.85 1.96 -20.44
N GLN A 73 -2.40 3.11 -19.90
CA GLN A 73 -3.08 3.85 -18.83
C GLN A 73 -3.42 2.98 -17.62
N THR A 74 -2.57 2.01 -17.31
CA THR A 74 -2.74 1.20 -16.10
C THR A 74 -2.48 2.09 -14.87
N PRO A 75 -3.43 2.19 -13.93
CA PRO A 75 -3.24 3.00 -12.74
C PRO A 75 -2.00 2.59 -11.95
N GLY A 76 -1.21 3.57 -11.51
CA GLY A 76 0.02 3.35 -10.75
C GLY A 76 -0.20 2.88 -9.32
N ALA A 77 -1.35 3.20 -8.73
CA ALA A 77 -1.74 2.77 -7.40
C ALA A 77 -3.23 2.42 -7.35
N GLY A 78 -3.61 1.49 -6.49
CA GLY A 78 -5.02 1.18 -6.30
C GLY A 78 -5.29 0.21 -5.17
N MET A 79 -6.45 0.41 -4.53
CA MET A 79 -7.01 -0.45 -3.52
C MET A 79 -8.03 -1.39 -4.16
N HIS A 80 -7.97 -2.65 -3.79
CA HIS A 80 -8.82 -3.70 -4.30
C HIS A 80 -9.45 -4.45 -3.13
N ASP A 81 -10.63 -4.96 -3.34
CA ASP A 81 -11.20 -5.99 -2.50
C ASP A 81 -10.35 -7.26 -2.61
N ALA A 82 -9.78 -7.73 -1.51
CA ALA A 82 -8.82 -8.84 -1.54
C ALA A 82 -9.45 -10.18 -1.90
N ARG A 83 -10.75 -10.35 -1.63
CA ARG A 83 -11.48 -11.58 -1.95
C ARG A 83 -11.75 -11.74 -3.45
N THR A 84 -12.01 -10.63 -4.13
CA THR A 84 -12.53 -10.66 -5.52
C THR A 84 -11.60 -10.02 -6.54
N GLY A 85 -10.58 -9.28 -6.10
CA GLY A 85 -9.72 -8.46 -6.94
C GLY A 85 -10.39 -7.21 -7.52
N LYS A 86 -11.64 -6.92 -7.14
CA LYS A 86 -12.39 -5.77 -7.64
C LYS A 86 -11.74 -4.47 -7.18
N VAL A 87 -11.55 -3.54 -8.11
CA VAL A 87 -11.03 -2.21 -7.81
C VAL A 87 -12.03 -1.45 -6.95
N LEU A 88 -11.61 -0.99 -5.78
CA LEU A 88 -12.34 -0.08 -4.90
C LEU A 88 -12.08 1.37 -5.33
N TRP A 89 -10.83 1.72 -5.47
CA TRP A 89 -10.39 2.97 -6.06
C TRP A 89 -9.01 2.80 -6.71
N SER A 90 -8.64 3.72 -7.58
CA SER A 90 -7.33 3.72 -8.21
C SER A 90 -6.90 5.12 -8.61
N HIS A 91 -5.59 5.31 -8.73
CA HIS A 91 -4.97 6.57 -9.07
C HIS A 91 -3.86 6.37 -10.10
N SER A 92 -3.82 7.25 -11.10
CA SER A 92 -2.86 7.22 -12.20
C SER A 92 -2.05 8.51 -12.21
N PRO A 93 -0.91 8.57 -11.53
CA PRO A 93 -0.10 9.79 -11.51
C PRO A 93 0.63 10.10 -12.82
N GLY A 94 0.58 9.19 -13.81
CA GLY A 94 1.24 9.34 -15.10
C GLY A 94 2.75 9.13 -15.06
N VAL A 95 3.27 8.63 -13.96
CA VAL A 95 4.70 8.34 -13.73
C VAL A 95 4.87 6.98 -13.07
N ASP A 96 6.08 6.47 -13.10
CA ASP A 96 6.47 5.29 -12.34
C ASP A 96 6.38 5.56 -10.83
N VAL A 97 5.47 4.87 -10.15
CA VAL A 97 5.21 5.07 -8.72
C VAL A 97 6.30 4.42 -7.85
N LYS A 98 6.95 3.38 -8.34
CA LYS A 98 8.00 2.59 -7.69
C LYS A 98 7.52 1.93 -6.40
N ALA A 99 7.50 2.65 -5.29
CA ALA A 99 7.09 2.15 -4.00
C ALA A 99 5.86 2.90 -3.46
N GLY A 100 5.10 2.23 -2.63
CA GLY A 100 3.97 2.82 -1.91
C GLY A 100 3.71 2.08 -0.61
N LEU A 101 2.99 2.70 0.27
CA LEU A 101 2.74 2.23 1.62
C LEU A 101 1.28 2.45 2.01
N VAL A 102 0.78 1.60 2.91
CA VAL A 102 -0.49 1.78 3.60
C VAL A 102 -0.23 1.69 5.10
N ALA A 103 -0.64 2.71 5.84
CA ALA A 103 -0.50 2.75 7.29
C ALA A 103 -1.46 3.76 7.89
N ASP A 104 -1.95 3.48 9.08
CA ASP A 104 -2.73 4.42 9.89
C ASP A 104 -1.77 5.49 10.45
N ILE A 105 -1.82 6.70 9.89
CA ILE A 105 -0.95 7.83 10.21
C ILE A 105 -1.71 9.14 10.47
N ASP A 106 -3.00 9.18 10.19
CA ASP A 106 -3.84 10.38 10.36
C ASP A 106 -5.14 10.06 11.12
N PRO A 107 -5.22 10.38 12.40
CA PRO A 107 -6.35 9.98 13.25
C PRO A 107 -7.68 10.68 12.90
N ARG A 108 -7.67 11.60 11.95
CA ARG A 108 -8.87 12.29 11.47
C ARG A 108 -9.70 11.45 10.49
N HIS A 109 -9.09 10.41 9.94
CA HIS A 109 -9.71 9.53 8.96
C HIS A 109 -9.77 8.09 9.49
N PRO A 110 -10.92 7.42 9.48
CA PRO A 110 -11.02 6.03 9.89
C PRO A 110 -10.26 5.10 8.93
N GLY A 111 -9.50 4.16 9.49
CA GLY A 111 -8.72 3.20 8.73
C GLY A 111 -7.31 3.66 8.43
N ALA A 112 -6.71 3.09 7.40
CA ALA A 112 -5.34 3.39 7.05
C ALA A 112 -5.25 4.29 5.81
N GLU A 113 -4.27 5.18 5.82
CA GLU A 113 -3.93 6.01 4.66
C GLU A 113 -3.03 5.24 3.70
N ALA A 114 -3.17 5.56 2.42
CA ALA A 114 -2.38 4.97 1.33
C ALA A 114 -1.69 6.06 0.51
N TRP A 115 -0.42 5.84 0.15
CA TRP A 115 0.33 6.76 -0.69
C TRP A 115 1.41 6.04 -1.51
N GLY A 116 1.86 6.71 -2.57
CA GLY A 116 2.93 6.24 -3.43
C GLY A 116 3.07 7.14 -4.65
N GLY A 117 4.32 7.48 -4.99
CA GLY A 117 4.59 8.44 -6.06
C GLY A 117 3.99 9.82 -5.80
N PRO A 118 3.73 10.61 -6.85
CA PRO A 118 3.23 11.99 -6.72
C PRO A 118 1.70 12.07 -6.52
N GLY A 119 1.07 11.00 -6.02
CA GLY A 119 -0.39 10.87 -5.95
C GLY A 119 -1.07 11.51 -4.73
N GLY A 120 -0.32 12.13 -3.81
CA GLY A 120 -0.85 12.61 -2.54
C GLY A 120 -1.15 11.50 -1.54
N LEU A 121 -1.66 11.89 -0.36
CA LEU A 121 -2.14 10.98 0.68
C LEU A 121 -3.62 10.72 0.47
N ARG A 122 -4.02 9.44 0.52
CA ARG A 122 -5.42 9.05 0.36
C ARG A 122 -5.90 8.31 1.59
N ASN A 123 -7.12 8.64 2.02
CA ASN A 123 -7.78 7.87 3.06
C ASN A 123 -8.22 6.48 2.54
N ALA A 124 -8.75 5.65 3.41
CA ALA A 124 -9.19 4.29 3.06
C ALA A 124 -10.23 4.26 1.92
N ALA A 125 -11.09 5.29 1.82
CA ALA A 125 -12.08 5.43 0.75
C ALA A 125 -11.49 5.92 -0.59
N GLY A 126 -10.19 6.30 -0.63
CA GLY A 126 -9.49 6.76 -1.82
C GLY A 126 -9.59 8.26 -2.07
N GLU A 127 -10.12 9.02 -1.15
CA GLU A 127 -10.19 10.48 -1.24
C GLU A 127 -8.80 11.09 -1.02
N ASP A 128 -8.45 12.09 -1.81
CA ASP A 128 -7.22 12.86 -1.64
C ASP A 128 -7.35 13.77 -0.43
N ILE A 129 -6.51 13.56 0.58
CA ILE A 129 -6.52 14.31 1.84
C ILE A 129 -5.31 15.24 2.01
N GLY A 130 -4.50 15.36 0.97
CA GLY A 130 -3.41 16.34 0.92
C GLY A 130 -2.03 15.75 0.67
N PRO A 131 -0.97 16.42 1.16
CA PRO A 131 0.39 15.96 0.95
C PRO A 131 0.65 14.63 1.64
N CYS A 132 1.52 13.80 1.06
CA CYS A 132 1.88 12.51 1.61
C CYS A 132 3.31 12.51 2.19
N PRO A 133 3.62 11.54 3.07
CA PRO A 133 4.98 11.28 3.51
C PRO A 133 5.92 11.01 2.33
N GLN A 134 7.19 11.35 2.49
CA GLN A 134 8.24 10.97 1.54
C GLN A 134 8.74 9.54 1.79
N SER A 135 8.64 9.07 3.04
CA SER A 135 8.93 7.70 3.42
C SER A 135 7.80 6.78 2.96
N ASN A 136 8.13 5.80 2.14
CA ASN A 136 7.16 4.89 1.53
C ASN A 136 7.65 3.43 1.48
N GLY A 137 8.63 3.08 2.30
CA GLY A 137 9.19 1.73 2.33
C GLY A 137 8.56 0.84 3.40
N PHE A 138 8.56 1.28 4.65
CA PHE A 138 8.06 0.49 5.77
C PHE A 138 7.36 1.38 6.81
N ALA A 139 6.26 0.85 7.36
CA ALA A 139 5.63 1.36 8.57
C ALA A 139 5.93 0.42 9.73
N LEU A 140 6.10 0.97 10.91
CA LEU A 140 6.46 0.22 12.12
C LEU A 140 5.71 0.75 13.35
N TRP A 141 5.76 -0.03 14.43
CA TRP A 141 5.33 0.39 15.76
C TRP A 141 6.58 0.75 16.56
N TRP A 142 6.75 2.02 16.94
CA TRP A 142 7.94 2.50 17.60
C TRP A 142 7.67 3.19 18.94
N ASP A 143 6.83 4.22 18.97
CA ASP A 143 6.66 5.07 20.15
C ASP A 143 5.53 4.61 21.09
N GLY A 144 4.78 3.58 20.71
CA GLY A 144 3.78 2.94 21.54
C GLY A 144 2.38 3.57 21.48
N ASP A 145 2.16 4.55 20.63
CA ASP A 145 0.81 5.02 20.33
C ASP A 145 0.15 4.20 19.18
N LEU A 146 -1.04 4.56 18.74
CA LEU A 146 -1.79 3.82 17.75
C LEU A 146 -1.43 4.18 16.30
N LEU A 147 -0.77 5.33 16.08
CA LEU A 147 -0.34 5.74 14.76
C LEU A 147 1.02 5.17 14.42
N ARG A 148 1.21 4.84 13.16
CA ARG A 148 2.44 4.20 12.69
C ARG A 148 3.55 5.22 12.48
N GLU A 149 4.76 4.81 12.84
CA GLU A 149 5.97 5.47 12.41
C GLU A 149 6.44 4.90 11.07
N LEU A 150 7.30 5.64 10.41
CA LEU A 150 7.83 5.33 9.10
C LEU A 150 9.34 5.14 9.17
N LEU A 151 9.85 4.15 8.44
CA LEU A 151 11.28 4.02 8.22
C LEU A 151 11.67 4.94 7.06
N GLY A 152 12.30 6.05 7.44
CA GLY A 152 12.78 7.05 6.50
C GLY A 152 14.09 6.66 5.82
N ARG A 153 14.56 7.51 4.94
CA ARG A 153 15.83 7.33 4.26
C ARG A 153 16.99 7.43 5.26
N GLY A 154 18.02 6.61 5.04
CA GLY A 154 19.24 6.67 5.85
C GLY A 154 19.09 6.11 7.27
N SER A 155 18.12 5.20 7.49
CA SER A 155 17.86 4.58 8.79
C SER A 155 17.31 5.55 9.84
N SER A 156 16.56 6.55 9.43
CA SER A 156 15.79 7.41 10.33
C SER A 156 14.44 6.80 10.64
N ILE A 157 13.91 7.07 11.82
CA ILE A 157 12.51 6.83 12.17
C ILE A 157 11.81 8.18 12.14
N THR A 158 10.74 8.27 11.37
CA THR A 158 9.95 9.47 11.20
C THR A 158 8.49 9.21 11.58
N LYS A 159 7.77 10.26 11.91
CA LYS A 159 6.33 10.22 12.13
C LYS A 159 5.63 11.29 11.30
N TRP A 160 4.49 10.94 10.77
CA TRP A 160 3.65 11.90 10.07
C TRP A 160 3.00 12.87 11.05
N ASN A 161 3.28 14.15 10.92
CA ASN A 161 2.56 15.19 11.62
C ASN A 161 1.39 15.64 10.77
N TRP A 162 0.23 15.07 11.04
CA TRP A 162 -0.99 15.29 10.28
C TRP A 162 -1.54 16.72 10.40
N GLU A 163 -1.27 17.42 11.51
CA GLU A 163 -1.65 18.83 11.67
C GLU A 163 -0.83 19.75 10.75
N LYS A 164 0.45 19.44 10.57
CA LYS A 164 1.38 20.24 9.77
C LYS A 164 1.53 19.73 8.33
N GLY A 165 1.03 18.53 8.03
CA GLY A 165 1.14 17.89 6.72
C GLY A 165 2.58 17.60 6.31
N ARG A 166 3.43 17.12 7.24
CA ARG A 166 4.83 16.80 6.98
C ARG A 166 5.36 15.70 7.90
N GLU A 167 6.41 15.02 7.46
CA GLU A 167 7.18 14.13 8.31
C GLU A 167 8.03 14.90 9.33
N GLU A 168 8.12 14.35 10.54
CA GLU A 168 9.02 14.81 11.59
C GLU A 168 9.92 13.65 12.02
N THR A 169 11.21 13.89 12.13
CA THR A 169 12.20 12.88 12.52
C THR A 169 12.15 12.66 14.03
N LEU A 170 11.92 11.42 14.45
CA LEU A 170 11.97 11.00 15.84
C LEU A 170 13.36 10.51 16.23
N LEU A 171 14.02 9.77 15.32
CA LEU A 171 15.33 9.19 15.55
C LEU A 171 16.14 9.22 14.25
N GLU A 172 17.40 9.67 14.36
CA GLU A 172 18.42 9.47 13.34
C GLU A 172 19.47 8.49 13.85
N THR A 173 19.68 7.40 13.13
CA THR A 173 20.78 6.50 13.43
C THR A 173 21.93 6.75 12.46
N ARG A 174 23.15 6.90 13.00
CA ARG A 174 24.37 6.85 12.18
C ARG A 174 24.84 5.40 12.17
N VAL A 175 24.65 4.71 11.08
CA VAL A 175 25.35 3.44 10.87
C VAL A 175 26.81 3.82 10.61
N GLY A 176 27.67 3.55 11.58
CA GLY A 176 29.12 3.73 11.39
C GLY A 176 29.62 2.78 10.28
N ASN A 177 30.38 3.31 9.35
CA ASN A 177 31.16 2.52 8.39
C ASN A 177 32.29 1.80 9.10
#